data_fcc75edb9fb16acf425ce2170541af96
#
_entry.id   fcc75edb9fb16acf425ce2170541af96
#
_cell.length_a   1.000
_cell.length_b   1.000
_cell.length_c   1.000
_cell.angle_alpha   90.00
_cell.angle_beta   90.00
_cell.angle_gamma   90.00
#
_symmetry.space_group_name_H-M   'P 1'
#
loop_
_entity.id
_entity.type
_entity.pdbx_description
1 polymer ?
#
loop_
_entity_poly.entity_id
_entity_poly.type
_entity_poly.pdbx_seq_one_letter_code
_entity_poly.pdbx_strand_id
1 'polypeptide(L)'
;MEQKQKNVSPFSNESRNAYVVEHLTSSMLELLKEKSISEISISELCAMAGVGRTSFYRNYEEKEDIVKAYIEHLFQDWVEKYKKSPDLPVREVVRIVLSHFEANREFYTLLNERGLVYLLKDIILDLCGFDPEQEMPAAYSSAYVAFFLYGWIEVWFRRGMRDKVEDLTACLP
;
A
#
# COMPACT_ATOMS: atom_id res chain seq x y z
N MET A 1 -22.33 -1.64 -29.67
CA MET A 1 -22.72 -1.32 -28.28
C MET A 1 -21.78 -0.24 -27.79
N GLU A 2 -22.24 1.01 -27.80
CA GLU A 2 -21.43 2.16 -27.38
C GLU A 2 -21.28 2.16 -25.86
N GLN A 3 -20.02 2.11 -25.38
CA GLN A 3 -19.68 2.36 -24.00
C GLN A 3 -19.95 3.86 -23.72
N LYS A 4 -21.03 4.14 -22.98
CA LYS A 4 -21.26 5.46 -22.40
C LYS A 4 -20.11 5.77 -21.43
N GLN A 5 -19.15 6.57 -21.87
CA GLN A 5 -18.25 7.29 -20.96
C GLN A 5 -19.14 8.12 -20.03
N LYS A 6 -19.13 7.78 -18.73
CA LYS A 6 -19.74 8.63 -17.70
C LYS A 6 -18.97 9.95 -17.69
N ASN A 7 -19.53 10.98 -18.29
CA ASN A 7 -19.08 12.36 -18.12
C ASN A 7 -19.33 12.74 -16.65
N VAL A 8 -18.36 12.53 -15.79
CA VAL A 8 -18.40 12.99 -14.40
C VAL A 8 -18.23 14.50 -14.43
N SER A 9 -19.26 15.23 -13.99
CA SER A 9 -19.19 16.70 -13.90
C SER A 9 -18.02 17.08 -12.98
N PRO A 10 -17.17 18.08 -13.33
CA PRO A 10 -16.08 18.55 -12.46
C PRO A 10 -16.55 19.05 -11.08
N PHE A 11 -17.86 19.17 -10.88
CA PHE A 11 -18.50 19.52 -9.60
C PHE A 11 -19.23 18.34 -8.94
N SER A 12 -19.05 17.11 -9.42
CA SER A 12 -19.66 15.94 -8.78
C SER A 12 -19.02 15.68 -7.39
N ASN A 13 -19.79 15.03 -6.49
CA ASN A 13 -19.26 14.64 -5.19
C ASN A 13 -18.08 13.69 -5.32
N GLU A 14 -18.06 12.84 -6.35
CA GLU A 14 -16.97 11.90 -6.65
C GLU A 14 -15.67 12.65 -7.01
N SER A 15 -15.73 13.67 -7.88
CA SER A 15 -14.56 14.46 -8.25
C SER A 15 -14.01 15.32 -7.10
N ARG A 16 -14.91 15.84 -6.24
CA ARG A 16 -14.49 16.54 -5.01
C ARG A 16 -13.82 15.59 -4.02
N ASN A 17 -14.33 14.39 -3.89
CA ASN A 17 -13.73 13.40 -3.00
C ASN A 17 -12.35 12.94 -3.50
N ALA A 18 -12.20 12.66 -4.81
CA ALA A 18 -10.93 12.34 -5.43
C ALA A 18 -9.89 13.46 -5.19
N TYR A 19 -10.29 14.73 -5.37
CA TYR A 19 -9.44 15.88 -5.05
C TYR A 19 -8.97 15.87 -3.59
N VAL A 20 -9.88 15.64 -2.63
CA VAL A 20 -9.56 15.60 -1.19
C VAL A 20 -8.56 14.48 -0.89
N VAL A 21 -8.80 13.27 -1.42
CA VAL A 21 -7.93 12.11 -1.23
C VAL A 21 -6.53 12.38 -1.79
N GLU A 22 -6.44 12.88 -3.03
CA GLU A 22 -5.17 13.20 -3.69
C GLU A 22 -4.35 14.23 -2.89
N HIS A 23 -4.98 15.32 -2.47
CA HIS A 23 -4.30 16.40 -1.74
C HIS A 23 -3.87 15.99 -0.33
N LEU A 24 -4.70 15.21 0.39
CA LEU A 24 -4.32 14.64 1.68
C LEU A 24 -3.15 13.68 1.55
N THR A 25 -3.16 12.80 0.54
CA THR A 25 -2.08 11.86 0.28
C THR A 25 -0.78 12.58 -0.05
N SER A 26 -0.80 13.52 -1.00
CA SER A 26 0.38 14.29 -1.37
C SER A 26 0.96 15.06 -0.19
N SER A 27 0.11 15.73 0.60
CA SER A 27 0.54 16.46 1.79
C SER A 27 1.10 15.55 2.88
N MET A 28 0.53 14.34 3.07
CA MET A 28 1.04 13.36 4.02
C MET A 28 2.45 12.90 3.62
N LEU A 29 2.66 12.57 2.35
CA LEU A 29 3.95 12.12 1.85
C LEU A 29 5.03 13.21 1.99
N GLU A 30 4.69 14.48 1.74
CA GLU A 30 5.63 15.59 1.95
C GLU A 30 5.97 15.78 3.44
N LEU A 31 4.98 15.77 4.32
CA LEU A 31 5.21 15.89 5.77
C LEU A 31 6.05 14.72 6.32
N LEU A 32 5.84 13.51 5.80
CA LEU A 32 6.63 12.34 6.19
C LEU A 32 8.11 12.46 5.78
N LYS A 33 8.46 13.24 4.76
CA LYS A 33 9.87 13.52 4.44
C LYS A 33 10.57 14.31 5.55
N GLU A 34 9.83 15.16 6.26
CA GLU A 34 10.37 16.07 7.27
C GLU A 34 10.34 15.49 8.69
N LYS A 35 9.27 14.76 9.06
CA LYS A 35 9.03 14.33 10.44
C LYS A 35 8.26 13.00 10.53
N SER A 36 8.22 12.42 11.74
CA SER A 36 7.48 11.19 12.01
C SER A 36 5.96 11.42 11.95
N ILE A 37 5.20 10.35 11.65
CA ILE A 37 3.75 10.44 11.58
C ILE A 37 3.12 10.87 12.92
N SER A 38 3.72 10.54 14.05
CA SER A 38 3.25 10.95 15.39
C SER A 38 3.32 12.46 15.59
N GLU A 39 4.26 13.15 14.94
CA GLU A 39 4.43 14.61 15.02
C GLU A 39 3.52 15.37 14.05
N ILE A 40 2.91 14.69 13.08
CA ILE A 40 1.98 15.30 12.12
C ILE A 40 0.60 15.41 12.79
N SER A 41 0.07 16.62 12.94
CA SER A 41 -1.30 16.82 13.37
C SER A 41 -2.28 16.81 12.19
N ILE A 42 -3.52 16.32 12.42
CA ILE A 42 -4.58 16.37 11.39
C ILE A 42 -4.86 17.80 10.95
N SER A 43 -4.74 18.78 11.84
CA SER A 43 -4.96 20.20 11.51
C SER A 43 -3.90 20.72 10.55
N GLU A 44 -2.64 20.39 10.78
CA GLU A 44 -1.52 20.75 9.91
C GLU A 44 -1.64 20.07 8.54
N LEU A 45 -1.92 18.78 8.53
CA LEU A 45 -2.14 18.00 7.29
C LEU A 45 -3.27 18.60 6.44
N CYS A 46 -4.41 18.90 7.08
CA CYS A 46 -5.55 19.52 6.39
C CYS A 46 -5.24 20.93 5.88
N ALA A 47 -4.47 21.72 6.64
CA ALA A 47 -4.04 23.06 6.23
C ALA A 47 -3.12 22.99 5.00
N MET A 48 -2.15 22.08 5.01
CA MET A 48 -1.24 21.85 3.88
C MET A 48 -1.99 21.34 2.63
N ALA A 49 -2.94 20.45 2.82
CA ALA A 49 -3.77 19.91 1.74
C ALA A 49 -4.83 20.89 1.20
N GLY A 50 -5.06 22.02 1.86
CA GLY A 50 -6.10 22.97 1.51
C GLY A 50 -7.53 22.41 1.69
N VAL A 51 -7.73 21.48 2.62
CA VAL A 51 -9.02 20.84 2.87
C VAL A 51 -9.50 21.03 4.31
N GLY A 52 -10.80 20.93 4.52
CA GLY A 52 -11.37 20.99 5.89
C GLY A 52 -11.24 19.68 6.64
N ARG A 53 -11.13 19.74 7.98
CA ARG A 53 -11.10 18.55 8.86
C ARG A 53 -12.30 17.63 8.66
N THR A 54 -13.48 18.16 8.37
CA THR A 54 -14.68 17.36 8.06
C THR A 54 -14.48 16.50 6.80
N SER A 55 -13.72 17.01 5.82
CA SER A 55 -13.39 16.25 4.61
C SER A 55 -12.38 15.15 4.91
N PHE A 56 -11.44 15.36 5.81
CA PHE A 56 -10.55 14.33 6.32
C PHE A 56 -11.36 13.19 6.96
N TYR A 57 -12.16 13.47 7.99
CA TYR A 57 -12.92 12.45 8.74
C TYR A 57 -14.04 11.76 7.93
N ARG A 58 -14.38 12.27 6.74
CA ARG A 58 -15.25 11.58 5.80
C ARG A 58 -14.55 10.44 5.09
N ASN A 59 -13.23 10.51 4.94
CA ASN A 59 -12.42 9.56 4.17
C ASN A 59 -11.56 8.65 5.06
N TYR A 60 -11.11 9.13 6.22
CA TYR A 60 -10.13 8.48 7.06
C TYR A 60 -10.50 8.64 8.55
N GLU A 61 -10.25 7.61 9.34
CA GLU A 61 -10.42 7.66 10.79
C GLU A 61 -9.16 8.22 11.46
N GLU A 62 -8.00 7.74 11.03
CA GLU A 62 -6.70 8.17 11.49
C GLU A 62 -5.78 8.55 10.31
N LYS A 63 -4.68 9.20 10.60
CA LYS A 63 -3.74 9.69 9.57
C LYS A 63 -2.94 8.55 8.90
N GLU A 64 -2.76 7.46 9.62
CA GLU A 64 -2.17 6.21 9.13
C GLU A 64 -2.97 5.60 7.98
N ASP A 65 -4.29 5.80 7.95
CA ASP A 65 -5.17 5.29 6.90
C ASP A 65 -4.85 5.87 5.52
N ILE A 66 -4.34 7.11 5.48
CA ILE A 66 -3.88 7.73 4.23
C ILE A 66 -2.71 6.93 3.66
N VAL A 67 -1.77 6.55 4.51
CA VAL A 67 -0.58 5.78 4.10
C VAL A 67 -0.99 4.38 3.66
N LYS A 68 -1.90 3.72 4.40
CA LYS A 68 -2.46 2.41 4.04
C LYS A 68 -3.15 2.48 2.66
N ALA A 69 -4.06 3.45 2.46
CA ALA A 69 -4.77 3.62 1.20
C ALA A 69 -3.82 3.89 0.02
N TYR A 70 -2.72 4.62 0.26
CA TYR A 70 -1.71 4.84 -0.77
C TYR A 70 -0.94 3.56 -1.11
N ILE A 71 -0.57 2.75 -0.12
CA ILE A 71 0.04 1.43 -0.34
C ILE A 71 -0.90 0.53 -1.14
N GLU A 72 -2.17 0.43 -0.74
CA GLU A 72 -3.19 -0.35 -1.45
C GLU A 72 -3.34 0.11 -2.90
N HIS A 73 -3.37 1.43 -3.14
CA HIS A 73 -3.40 1.99 -4.49
C HIS A 73 -2.20 1.55 -5.33
N LEU A 74 -0.98 1.58 -4.77
CA LEU A 74 0.22 1.12 -5.46
C LEU A 74 0.15 -0.38 -5.81
N PHE A 75 -0.53 -1.19 -4.99
CA PHE A 75 -0.72 -2.62 -5.24
C PHE A 75 -1.85 -2.95 -6.22
N GLN A 76 -2.75 -2.01 -6.55
CA GLN A 76 -3.92 -2.29 -7.42
C GLN A 76 -3.53 -2.88 -8.77
N ASP A 77 -2.54 -2.29 -9.45
CA ASP A 77 -2.05 -2.79 -10.74
C ASP A 77 -1.47 -4.21 -10.65
N TRP A 78 -0.81 -4.51 -9.53
CA TRP A 78 -0.26 -5.83 -9.26
C TRP A 78 -1.36 -6.85 -9.02
N VAL A 79 -2.34 -6.53 -8.16
CA VAL A 79 -3.49 -7.40 -7.85
C VAL A 79 -4.26 -7.74 -9.12
N GLU A 80 -4.49 -6.76 -10.00
CA GLU A 80 -5.17 -6.97 -11.28
C GLU A 80 -4.40 -7.91 -12.21
N LYS A 81 -3.08 -7.79 -12.26
CA LYS A 81 -2.21 -8.68 -13.05
C LYS A 81 -2.18 -10.10 -12.47
N TYR A 82 -2.09 -10.23 -11.14
CA TYR A 82 -2.06 -11.53 -10.45
C TYR A 82 -3.38 -12.29 -10.61
N LYS A 83 -4.52 -11.61 -10.48
CA LYS A 83 -5.85 -12.22 -10.70
C LYS A 83 -6.01 -12.85 -12.09
N LYS A 84 -5.27 -12.35 -13.09
CA LYS A 84 -5.27 -12.88 -14.47
C LYS A 84 -4.38 -14.13 -14.65
N SER A 85 -3.52 -14.44 -13.70
CA SER A 85 -2.57 -15.55 -13.77
C SER A 85 -2.38 -16.19 -12.39
N PRO A 86 -3.42 -16.82 -11.82
CA PRO A 86 -3.40 -17.34 -10.44
C PRO A 86 -2.45 -18.54 -10.23
N ASP A 87 -2.06 -19.22 -11.30
CA ASP A 87 -1.23 -20.45 -11.26
C ASP A 87 0.30 -20.17 -11.37
N LEU A 88 0.73 -18.95 -11.08
CA LEU A 88 2.15 -18.62 -11.12
C LEU A 88 2.93 -19.37 -10.02
N PRO A 89 4.14 -19.90 -10.34
CA PRO A 89 5.01 -20.48 -9.32
C PRO A 89 5.29 -19.46 -8.20
N VAL A 90 5.40 -19.91 -6.95
CA VAL A 90 5.64 -19.06 -5.77
C VAL A 90 6.85 -18.13 -5.98
N ARG A 91 7.95 -18.67 -6.56
CA ARG A 91 9.14 -17.88 -6.89
C ARG A 91 8.82 -16.68 -7.79
N GLU A 92 7.97 -16.86 -8.79
CA GLU A 92 7.56 -15.80 -9.72
C GLU A 92 6.67 -14.76 -9.01
N VAL A 93 5.75 -15.21 -8.16
CA VAL A 93 4.93 -14.31 -7.33
C VAL A 93 5.84 -13.45 -6.43
N VAL A 94 6.79 -14.05 -5.74
CA VAL A 94 7.73 -13.33 -4.88
C VAL A 94 8.56 -12.34 -5.71
N ARG A 95 9.06 -12.75 -6.88
CA ARG A 95 9.81 -11.87 -7.77
C ARG A 95 9.00 -10.63 -8.18
N ILE A 96 7.73 -10.82 -8.56
CA ILE A 96 6.84 -9.73 -8.96
C ILE A 96 6.58 -8.78 -7.79
N VAL A 97 6.33 -9.32 -6.59
CA VAL A 97 6.14 -8.52 -5.37
C VAL A 97 7.39 -7.71 -5.03
N LEU A 98 8.57 -8.33 -5.02
CA LEU A 98 9.82 -7.61 -4.74
C LEU A 98 10.13 -6.56 -5.80
N SER A 99 9.84 -6.85 -7.10
CA SER A 99 10.00 -5.86 -8.18
C SER A 99 9.05 -4.67 -8.02
N HIS A 100 7.84 -4.88 -7.47
CA HIS A 100 6.94 -3.78 -7.14
C HIS A 100 7.54 -2.85 -6.08
N PHE A 101 8.12 -3.40 -5.01
CA PHE A 101 8.81 -2.61 -3.99
C PHE A 101 10.03 -1.87 -4.55
N GLU A 102 10.78 -2.52 -5.44
CA GLU A 102 11.94 -1.91 -6.09
C GLU A 102 11.53 -0.73 -7.00
N ALA A 103 10.45 -0.88 -7.75
CA ALA A 103 9.91 0.18 -8.61
C ALA A 103 9.43 1.40 -7.81
N ASN A 104 9.01 1.22 -6.56
CA ASN A 104 8.54 2.27 -5.66
C ASN A 104 9.52 2.51 -4.49
N ARG A 105 10.82 2.27 -4.72
CA ARG A 105 11.88 2.29 -3.71
C ARG A 105 11.90 3.55 -2.85
N GLU A 106 11.73 4.72 -3.44
CA GLU A 106 11.77 5.99 -2.71
C GLU A 106 10.72 6.04 -1.60
N PHE A 107 9.49 5.68 -1.95
CA PHE A 107 8.39 5.63 -0.98
C PHE A 107 8.63 4.58 0.12
N TYR A 108 9.02 3.36 -0.23
CA TYR A 108 9.23 2.31 0.75
C TYR A 108 10.46 2.52 1.63
N THR A 109 11.48 3.22 1.13
CA THR A 109 12.61 3.70 1.94
C THR A 109 12.12 4.70 2.98
N LEU A 110 11.32 5.70 2.57
CA LEU A 110 10.71 6.65 3.48
C LEU A 110 9.83 5.95 4.52
N LEU A 111 9.01 4.98 4.12
CA LEU A 111 8.17 4.20 5.03
C LEU A 111 9.00 3.50 6.10
N ASN A 112 10.13 2.90 5.70
CA ASN A 112 11.07 2.24 6.63
C ASN A 112 11.75 3.25 7.57
N GLU A 113 12.22 4.37 7.07
CA GLU A 113 12.86 5.42 7.87
C GLU A 113 11.90 6.03 8.91
N ARG A 114 10.62 6.07 8.62
CA ARG A 114 9.56 6.57 9.53
C ARG A 114 8.96 5.50 10.43
N GLY A 115 9.46 4.25 10.37
CA GLY A 115 8.98 3.14 11.20
C GLY A 115 7.56 2.67 10.87
N LEU A 116 7.11 2.89 9.63
CA LEU A 116 5.74 2.60 9.18
C LEU A 116 5.62 1.26 8.42
N VAL A 117 6.68 0.46 8.36
CA VAL A 117 6.68 -0.85 7.66
C VAL A 117 5.59 -1.79 8.20
N TYR A 118 5.22 -1.65 9.47
CA TYR A 118 4.16 -2.45 10.08
C TYR A 118 2.80 -2.33 9.36
N LEU A 119 2.55 -1.21 8.66
CA LEU A 119 1.32 -1.00 7.88
C LEU A 119 1.18 -2.00 6.72
N LEU A 120 2.30 -2.55 6.24
CA LEU A 120 2.29 -3.57 5.19
C LEU A 120 1.76 -4.93 5.66
N LYS A 121 1.79 -5.19 6.97
CA LYS A 121 1.45 -6.52 7.50
C LYS A 121 0.03 -6.95 7.13
N ASP A 122 -0.94 -6.11 7.41
CA ASP A 122 -2.35 -6.44 7.16
C ASP A 122 -2.66 -6.41 5.65
N ILE A 123 -2.08 -5.46 4.91
CA ILE A 123 -2.21 -5.39 3.45
C ILE A 123 -1.68 -6.66 2.78
N ILE A 124 -0.51 -7.15 3.21
CA ILE A 124 0.07 -8.39 2.65
C ILE A 124 -0.79 -9.61 3.03
N LEU A 125 -1.35 -9.62 4.24
CA LEU A 125 -2.24 -10.68 4.70
C LEU A 125 -3.49 -10.77 3.82
N ASP A 126 -4.11 -9.63 3.53
CA ASP A 126 -5.27 -9.51 2.64
C ASP A 126 -4.91 -9.91 1.19
N LEU A 127 -3.75 -9.46 0.70
CA LEU A 127 -3.24 -9.84 -0.64
C LEU A 127 -3.00 -11.34 -0.78
N CYS A 128 -2.63 -12.03 0.30
CA CYS A 128 -2.49 -13.49 0.35
C CYS A 128 -3.82 -14.22 0.52
N GLY A 129 -4.95 -13.52 0.48
CA GLY A 129 -6.29 -14.09 0.52
C GLY A 129 -6.71 -14.59 1.89
N PHE A 130 -6.19 -14.00 2.97
CA PHE A 130 -6.68 -14.31 4.31
C PHE A 130 -8.10 -13.77 4.49
N ASP A 131 -8.97 -14.65 5.02
CA ASP A 131 -10.32 -14.33 5.45
C ASP A 131 -10.54 -15.03 6.81
N PRO A 132 -10.95 -14.33 7.88
CA PRO A 132 -11.17 -14.93 9.19
C PRO A 132 -12.27 -16.01 9.19
N GLU A 133 -13.19 -15.98 8.23
CA GLU A 133 -14.30 -16.93 8.11
C GLU A 133 -13.95 -18.16 7.26
N GLN A 134 -12.75 -18.21 6.66
CA GLN A 134 -12.35 -19.37 5.84
C GLN A 134 -11.99 -20.59 6.72
N GLU A 135 -12.02 -21.78 6.10
CA GLU A 135 -11.61 -23.02 6.75
C GLU A 135 -10.18 -22.97 7.32
N MET A 136 -9.98 -23.58 8.52
CA MET A 136 -8.72 -23.53 9.26
C MET A 136 -7.46 -23.80 8.41
N PRO A 137 -7.39 -24.84 7.55
CA PRO A 137 -6.19 -25.09 6.74
C PRO A 137 -5.87 -23.94 5.77
N ALA A 138 -6.90 -23.32 5.18
CA ALA A 138 -6.75 -22.22 4.26
C ALA A 138 -6.27 -20.95 4.99
N ALA A 139 -6.87 -20.63 6.15
CA ALA A 139 -6.49 -19.48 6.98
C ALA A 139 -5.00 -19.52 7.37
N TYR A 140 -4.54 -20.66 7.87
CA TYR A 140 -3.13 -20.81 8.27
C TYR A 140 -2.17 -20.85 7.07
N SER A 141 -2.60 -21.39 5.93
CA SER A 141 -1.81 -21.34 4.69
C SER A 141 -1.62 -19.91 4.18
N SER A 142 -2.68 -19.13 4.15
CA SER A 142 -2.61 -17.71 3.77
C SER A 142 -1.71 -16.91 4.73
N ALA A 143 -1.85 -17.13 6.04
CA ALA A 143 -1.01 -16.51 7.06
C ALA A 143 0.47 -16.90 6.90
N TYR A 144 0.76 -18.18 6.63
CA TYR A 144 2.13 -18.64 6.41
C TYR A 144 2.79 -17.90 5.23
N VAL A 145 2.12 -17.81 4.09
CA VAL A 145 2.64 -17.11 2.91
C VAL A 145 2.80 -15.62 3.19
N ALA A 146 1.80 -15.00 3.82
CA ALA A 146 1.82 -13.56 4.12
C ALA A 146 2.98 -13.19 5.04
N PHE A 147 3.16 -13.91 6.15
CA PHE A 147 4.24 -13.61 7.10
C PHE A 147 5.62 -13.99 6.58
N PHE A 148 5.72 -15.00 5.73
CA PHE A 148 6.96 -15.28 5.00
C PHE A 148 7.35 -14.09 4.12
N LEU A 149 6.44 -13.58 3.28
CA LEU A 149 6.68 -12.41 2.43
C LEU A 149 6.97 -11.16 3.26
N TYR A 150 6.18 -10.89 4.28
CA TYR A 150 6.39 -9.74 5.16
C TYR A 150 7.77 -9.78 5.82
N GLY A 151 8.19 -10.93 6.35
CA GLY A 151 9.50 -11.08 6.97
C GLY A 151 10.65 -10.83 5.99
N TRP A 152 10.53 -11.28 4.74
CA TRP A 152 11.53 -11.03 3.70
C TRP A 152 11.61 -9.55 3.35
N ILE A 153 10.46 -8.89 3.15
CA ILE A 153 10.36 -7.47 2.85
C ILE A 153 10.96 -6.65 4.01
N GLU A 154 10.63 -6.97 5.25
CA GLU A 154 11.15 -6.27 6.42
C GLU A 154 12.68 -6.38 6.52
N VAL A 155 13.23 -7.57 6.34
CA VAL A 155 14.68 -7.78 6.33
C VAL A 155 15.34 -7.00 5.19
N TRP A 156 14.78 -7.05 3.99
CA TRP A 156 15.29 -6.30 2.84
C TRP A 156 15.29 -4.79 3.08
N PHE A 157 14.21 -4.24 3.65
CA PHE A 157 14.12 -2.82 4.01
C PHE A 157 15.16 -2.43 5.07
N ARG A 158 15.31 -3.22 6.13
CA ARG A 158 16.35 -3.01 7.17
C ARG A 158 17.77 -3.05 6.60
N ARG A 159 17.99 -3.76 5.50
CA ARG A 159 19.23 -3.80 4.73
C ARG A 159 19.35 -2.65 3.71
N GLY A 160 18.43 -1.69 3.69
CA GLY A 160 18.41 -0.56 2.77
C GLY A 160 18.08 -0.96 1.33
N MET A 161 17.34 -2.06 1.14
CA MET A 161 16.97 -2.62 -0.16
C MET A 161 18.16 -2.83 -1.13
N ARG A 162 19.38 -3.07 -0.58
CA ARG A 162 20.62 -3.14 -1.37
C ARG A 162 20.80 -4.44 -2.14
N ASP A 163 20.11 -5.50 -1.71
CA ASP A 163 20.18 -6.80 -2.35
C ASP A 163 19.30 -6.78 -3.61
N LYS A 164 19.77 -7.39 -4.70
CA LYS A 164 19.01 -7.42 -5.96
C LYS A 164 17.85 -8.41 -5.87
N VAL A 165 16.77 -8.11 -6.55
CA VAL A 165 15.56 -8.96 -6.59
C VAL A 165 15.90 -10.38 -7.11
N GLU A 166 16.77 -10.47 -8.12
CA GLU A 166 17.22 -11.75 -8.67
C GLU A 166 17.95 -12.62 -7.65
N ASP A 167 18.84 -12.00 -6.86
CA ASP A 167 19.62 -12.70 -5.82
C ASP A 167 18.69 -13.17 -4.68
N LEU A 168 17.76 -12.31 -4.26
CA LEU A 168 16.75 -12.66 -3.25
C LEU A 168 15.91 -13.84 -3.71
N THR A 169 15.40 -13.80 -4.93
CA THR A 169 14.55 -14.89 -5.47
C THR A 169 15.33 -16.18 -5.70
N ALA A 170 16.65 -16.11 -5.95
CA ALA A 170 17.51 -17.29 -6.02
C ALA A 170 17.69 -18.01 -4.67
N CYS A 171 17.52 -17.30 -3.54
CA CYS A 171 17.57 -17.87 -2.20
C CYS A 171 16.27 -18.61 -1.81
N LEU A 172 15.22 -18.54 -2.63
CA LEU A 172 13.98 -19.29 -2.35
C LEU A 172 14.19 -20.79 -2.55
N PRO A 173 13.62 -21.62 -1.67
CA PRO A 173 13.69 -23.09 -1.78
C PRO A 173 13.04 -23.64 -3.03
#